data_1a623ce58d9b8b9c3051daac42fdb2bb
#
_entry.id   1a623ce58d9b8b9c3051daac42fdb2bb
#
_cell.length_a   1.000
_cell.length_b   1.000
_cell.length_c   1.000
_cell.angle_alpha   90.00
_cell.angle_beta   90.00
_cell.angle_gamma   90.00
#
_symmetry.space_group_name_H-M   'P 1'
#
loop_
_entity.id
_entity.type
_entity.pdbx_description
1 polymer ?
#
loop_
_entity_poly.entity_id
_entity_poly.type
_entity_poly.pdbx_seq_one_letter_code
_entity_poly.pdbx_strand_id
1 'polypeptide(L)'
;MDYGLVLFTSDRGITPAAAAKLADDHGFTTFYVPEHTHIPVKREAAHPTTGDETLPDDRYMRTLDPWVSLATAAAVTTKVRLSTAVSLPVEHDPISLAKTIATLDHLSGGRVSVGVGYGWNTDELADHKVPPGRRRTMLREYIEAMRALWTEEEAAYDGEFVNFGPSWAWPKPIQSHIPVLVGAAGTEKNFTWIARSADGWITTPRDFDIDAPVRQLKKIWADAGRDGDPQIVALDFKPIPEKLEHWAQIGVTEVLFGLPDKSVAEVGGYVERLAGKLAAMV
;
A
#
# COMPACT_ATOMS: atom_id res chain seq x y z
N MET A 1 -11.30 6.61 -13.51
CA MET A 1 -10.20 6.72 -12.54
C MET A 1 -10.81 6.76 -11.15
N ASP A 2 -10.31 5.95 -10.25
CA ASP A 2 -10.82 5.83 -8.88
C ASP A 2 -10.21 6.87 -7.94
N TYR A 3 -10.88 7.10 -6.80
CA TYR A 3 -10.39 7.99 -5.75
C TYR A 3 -10.38 7.28 -4.41
N GLY A 4 -9.24 7.26 -3.77
CA GLY A 4 -9.02 6.66 -2.46
C GLY A 4 -8.58 7.67 -1.41
N LEU A 5 -8.62 7.24 -0.16
CA LEU A 5 -8.14 8.02 0.98
C LEU A 5 -6.99 7.27 1.67
N VAL A 6 -5.97 8.01 2.10
CA VAL A 6 -4.90 7.45 2.94
C VAL A 6 -4.83 8.18 4.27
N LEU A 7 -4.90 7.41 5.35
CA LEU A 7 -4.70 7.90 6.71
C LEU A 7 -3.32 7.49 7.22
N PHE A 8 -2.45 8.46 7.43
CA PHE A 8 -1.26 8.20 8.23
C PHE A 8 -1.71 8.12 9.69
N THR A 9 -1.84 6.90 10.21
CA THR A 9 -2.47 6.61 11.50
C THR A 9 -1.65 7.14 12.68
N SER A 10 -2.32 7.51 13.76
CA SER A 10 -1.69 7.76 15.07
C SER A 10 -2.65 7.38 16.21
N ASP A 11 -2.11 7.32 17.43
CA ASP A 11 -2.88 7.10 18.66
C ASP A 11 -3.63 8.37 19.14
N ARG A 12 -3.61 9.47 18.36
CA ARG A 12 -4.17 10.77 18.76
C ARG A 12 -5.30 11.27 17.88
N GLY A 13 -5.30 10.91 16.60
CA GLY A 13 -6.25 11.40 15.63
C GLY A 13 -7.49 10.50 15.47
N ILE A 14 -8.12 10.64 14.33
CA ILE A 14 -9.27 9.80 13.97
C ILE A 14 -8.84 8.33 13.90
N THR A 15 -9.68 7.44 14.43
CA THR A 15 -9.41 6.00 14.36
C THR A 15 -9.54 5.48 12.91
N PRO A 16 -8.79 4.43 12.52
CA PRO A 16 -8.91 3.82 11.20
C PRO A 16 -10.34 3.38 10.84
N ALA A 17 -11.08 2.83 11.80
CA ALA A 17 -12.46 2.45 11.62
C ALA A 17 -13.36 3.66 11.25
N ALA A 18 -13.24 4.77 11.98
CA ALA A 18 -14.02 5.97 11.71
C ALA A 18 -13.64 6.62 10.36
N ALA A 19 -12.34 6.65 10.03
CA ALA A 19 -11.86 7.20 8.76
C ALA A 19 -12.32 6.36 7.56
N ALA A 20 -12.22 5.02 7.67
CA ALA A 20 -12.69 4.12 6.63
C ALA A 20 -14.22 4.20 6.45
N LYS A 21 -14.98 4.38 7.55
CA LYS A 21 -16.42 4.59 7.48
C LYS A 21 -16.78 5.87 6.72
N LEU A 22 -16.05 6.97 6.95
CA LEU A 22 -16.19 8.20 6.16
C LEU A 22 -15.88 7.96 4.68
N ALA A 23 -14.84 7.20 4.36
CA ALA A 23 -14.52 6.85 2.99
C ALA A 23 -15.67 6.07 2.32
N ASP A 24 -16.18 5.03 3.00
CA ASP A 24 -17.30 4.18 2.52
C ASP A 24 -18.59 4.99 2.30
N ASP A 25 -18.93 5.87 3.24
CA ASP A 25 -20.13 6.69 3.21
C ASP A 25 -20.11 7.77 2.11
N HIS A 26 -18.92 8.28 1.78
CA HIS A 26 -18.73 9.32 0.76
C HIS A 26 -18.33 8.79 -0.61
N GLY A 27 -18.32 7.45 -0.81
CA GLY A 27 -18.14 6.84 -2.13
C GLY A 27 -16.69 6.78 -2.61
N PHE A 28 -15.71 6.88 -1.72
CA PHE A 28 -14.31 6.59 -2.06
C PHE A 28 -14.15 5.09 -2.29
N THR A 29 -13.30 4.72 -3.25
CA THR A 29 -13.14 3.33 -3.67
C THR A 29 -12.21 2.54 -2.77
N THR A 30 -11.21 3.20 -2.17
CA THR A 30 -10.19 2.52 -1.37
C THR A 30 -9.77 3.36 -0.15
N PHE A 31 -9.48 2.67 0.95
CA PHE A 31 -8.92 3.24 2.17
C PHE A 31 -7.55 2.61 2.44
N TYR A 32 -6.53 3.44 2.62
CA TYR A 32 -5.15 3.03 2.81
C TYR A 32 -4.59 3.46 4.16
N VAL A 33 -3.68 2.64 4.71
CA VAL A 33 -2.88 2.98 5.89
C VAL A 33 -1.40 2.62 5.65
N PRO A 34 -0.43 3.38 6.16
CA PRO A 34 1.00 3.04 6.09
C PRO A 34 1.43 2.14 7.24
N GLU A 35 2.68 1.71 7.20
CA GLU A 35 3.32 0.92 8.24
C GLU A 35 4.66 1.49 8.67
N HIS A 36 4.87 1.53 9.98
CA HIS A 36 6.15 1.49 10.69
C HIS A 36 5.96 0.64 11.93
N THR A 37 6.80 -0.34 12.15
CA THR A 37 6.72 -1.19 13.35
C THR A 37 7.25 -0.45 14.57
N HIS A 38 8.30 0.30 14.39
CA HIS A 38 8.92 1.19 15.37
C HIS A 38 9.87 2.17 14.66
N ILE A 39 10.27 3.21 15.34
CA ILE A 39 11.30 4.14 14.85
C ILE A 39 12.46 4.18 15.84
N PRO A 40 13.64 3.67 15.49
CA PRO A 40 14.84 3.78 16.33
C PRO A 40 15.13 5.23 16.69
N VAL A 41 15.39 5.51 17.97
CA VAL A 41 15.67 6.88 18.45
C VAL A 41 16.95 7.44 17.81
N LYS A 42 17.97 6.58 17.69
CA LYS A 42 19.22 6.90 16.98
C LYS A 42 19.17 6.21 15.62
N ARG A 43 19.25 7.00 14.56
CA ARG A 43 19.17 6.55 13.17
C ARG A 43 20.25 7.22 12.34
N GLU A 44 20.71 6.51 11.32
CA GLU A 44 21.54 7.04 10.24
C GLU A 44 20.73 7.18 8.94
N ALA A 45 19.60 6.47 8.84
CA ALA A 45 18.74 6.49 7.68
C ALA A 45 18.12 7.88 7.46
N ALA A 46 18.45 8.49 6.33
CA ALA A 46 17.83 9.75 5.91
C ALA A 46 16.38 9.53 5.48
N HIS A 47 15.47 10.34 6.03
CA HIS A 47 14.06 10.31 5.63
C HIS A 47 13.91 10.81 4.18
N PRO A 48 13.12 10.14 3.33
CA PRO A 48 12.98 10.51 1.92
C PRO A 48 12.52 11.94 1.67
N THR A 49 11.73 12.54 2.54
CA THR A 49 11.20 13.90 2.35
C THR A 49 12.12 14.98 2.90
N THR A 50 12.71 14.77 4.08
CA THR A 50 13.60 15.77 4.72
C THR A 50 15.02 15.72 4.17
N GLY A 51 15.49 14.53 3.76
CA GLY A 51 16.83 14.29 3.26
C GLY A 51 17.89 14.07 4.36
N ASP A 52 17.48 14.06 5.62
CA ASP A 52 18.29 13.80 6.81
C ASP A 52 17.55 12.87 7.78
N GLU A 53 18.02 12.69 9.00
CA GLU A 53 17.40 11.84 10.03
C GLU A 53 16.14 12.46 10.66
N THR A 54 15.77 13.70 10.31
CA THR A 54 14.59 14.37 10.86
C THR A 54 13.31 13.76 10.30
N LEU A 55 12.37 13.43 11.18
CA LEU A 55 11.04 13.01 10.77
C LEU A 55 10.18 14.22 10.42
N PRO A 56 9.35 14.16 9.38
CA PRO A 56 8.43 15.25 9.00
C PRO A 56 7.47 15.64 10.12
N ASP A 57 7.02 14.65 10.90
CA ASP A 57 6.20 14.83 12.09
C ASP A 57 6.29 13.61 13.02
N ASP A 58 5.64 13.65 14.18
CA ASP A 58 5.74 12.61 15.20
C ASP A 58 4.80 11.41 14.96
N ARG A 59 3.98 11.40 13.91
CA ARG A 59 3.13 10.25 13.56
C ARG A 59 3.94 9.03 13.17
N TYR A 60 5.15 9.23 12.63
CA TYR A 60 6.05 8.13 12.29
C TYR A 60 6.32 7.19 13.48
N MET A 61 6.54 7.74 14.67
CA MET A 61 6.76 6.96 15.90
C MET A 61 5.47 6.50 16.59
N ARG A 62 4.30 6.87 16.04
CA ARG A 62 2.96 6.60 16.61
C ARG A 62 2.06 5.80 15.68
N THR A 63 2.59 5.34 14.57
CA THR A 63 1.84 4.58 13.56
C THR A 63 1.22 3.35 14.21
N LEU A 64 -0.07 3.15 13.97
CA LEU A 64 -0.79 1.95 14.40
C LEU A 64 -0.45 0.79 13.43
N ASP A 65 -0.52 -0.44 13.96
CA ASP A 65 -0.39 -1.63 13.12
C ASP A 65 -1.41 -1.59 11.96
N PRO A 66 -0.97 -1.76 10.70
CA PRO A 66 -1.86 -1.59 9.55
C PRO A 66 -2.91 -2.70 9.46
N TRP A 67 -2.58 -3.92 9.80
CA TRP A 67 -3.50 -5.06 9.65
C TRP A 67 -4.59 -5.05 10.71
N VAL A 68 -4.26 -4.69 11.95
CA VAL A 68 -5.24 -4.43 13.01
C VAL A 68 -6.11 -3.24 12.65
N SER A 69 -5.52 -2.17 12.13
CA SER A 69 -6.25 -0.98 11.67
C SER A 69 -7.26 -1.34 10.56
N LEU A 70 -6.83 -2.07 9.54
CA LEU A 70 -7.70 -2.50 8.44
C LEU A 70 -8.76 -3.52 8.88
N ALA A 71 -8.48 -4.37 9.87
CA ALA A 71 -9.48 -5.27 10.43
C ALA A 71 -10.61 -4.49 11.13
N THR A 72 -10.28 -3.42 11.88
CA THR A 72 -11.32 -2.54 12.47
C THR A 72 -12.10 -1.79 11.39
N ALA A 73 -11.45 -1.36 10.31
CA ALA A 73 -12.09 -0.74 9.16
C ALA A 73 -13.03 -1.72 8.43
N ALA A 74 -12.61 -2.97 8.22
CA ALA A 74 -13.42 -4.01 7.59
C ALA A 74 -14.75 -4.23 8.31
N ALA A 75 -14.73 -4.19 9.65
CA ALA A 75 -15.91 -4.44 10.50
C ALA A 75 -17.01 -3.38 10.37
N VAL A 76 -16.69 -2.17 9.90
CA VAL A 76 -17.62 -1.03 9.83
C VAL A 76 -17.91 -0.53 8.42
N THR A 77 -17.31 -1.17 7.41
CA THR A 77 -17.46 -0.80 5.99
C THR A 77 -17.97 -1.97 5.17
N THR A 78 -18.55 -1.68 3.99
CA THR A 78 -19.14 -2.72 3.13
C THR A 78 -18.69 -2.64 1.67
N LYS A 79 -18.17 -1.50 1.22
CA LYS A 79 -17.83 -1.23 -0.20
C LYS A 79 -16.37 -0.89 -0.40
N VAL A 80 -15.83 0.01 0.44
CA VAL A 80 -14.46 0.51 0.29
C VAL A 80 -13.45 -0.64 0.37
N ARG A 81 -12.52 -0.68 -0.57
CA ARG A 81 -11.37 -1.60 -0.54
C ARG A 81 -10.40 -1.17 0.56
N LEU A 82 -9.71 -2.13 1.13
CA LEU A 82 -8.79 -1.96 2.24
C LEU A 82 -7.37 -2.27 1.79
N SER A 83 -6.48 -1.32 1.94
CA SER A 83 -5.11 -1.46 1.43
C SER A 83 -4.07 -0.81 2.34
N THR A 84 -2.82 -1.09 2.03
CA THR A 84 -1.67 -0.44 2.69
C THR A 84 -0.93 0.47 1.70
N ALA A 85 -0.45 1.63 2.16
CA ALA A 85 0.40 2.52 1.37
C ALA A 85 1.56 3.08 2.22
N VAL A 86 2.54 2.25 2.52
CA VAL A 86 2.71 0.84 2.15
C VAL A 86 2.96 -0.02 3.40
N SER A 87 2.73 -1.34 3.31
CA SER A 87 3.23 -2.29 4.29
C SER A 87 4.69 -2.66 4.01
N LEU A 88 5.38 -3.14 5.02
CA LEU A 88 6.78 -3.57 4.99
C LEU A 88 6.89 -5.08 5.26
N PRO A 89 6.51 -5.96 4.30
CA PRO A 89 6.45 -7.40 4.54
C PRO A 89 7.75 -7.99 5.07
N VAL A 90 8.91 -7.43 4.70
CA VAL A 90 10.23 -7.90 5.15
C VAL A 90 10.49 -7.71 6.66
N GLU A 91 9.62 -6.99 7.36
CA GLU A 91 9.65 -6.82 8.82
C GLU A 91 8.77 -7.84 9.56
N HIS A 92 8.08 -8.72 8.82
CA HIS A 92 7.18 -9.74 9.35
C HIS A 92 7.70 -11.15 9.08
N ASP A 93 7.08 -12.14 9.74
CA ASP A 93 7.13 -13.52 9.29
C ASP A 93 6.16 -13.71 8.10
N PRO A 94 6.61 -14.18 6.94
CA PRO A 94 5.80 -14.22 5.72
C PRO A 94 4.62 -15.20 5.80
N ILE A 95 4.74 -16.28 6.57
CA ILE A 95 3.66 -17.27 6.74
C ILE A 95 2.54 -16.66 7.60
N SER A 96 2.92 -16.00 8.69
CA SER A 96 1.99 -15.30 9.57
C SER A 96 1.32 -14.14 8.85
N LEU A 97 2.07 -13.36 8.06
CA LEU A 97 1.54 -12.25 7.28
C LEU A 97 0.56 -12.74 6.20
N ALA A 98 0.89 -13.83 5.49
CA ALA A 98 -0.03 -14.46 4.53
C ALA A 98 -1.35 -14.86 5.18
N LYS A 99 -1.29 -15.44 6.39
CA LYS A 99 -2.47 -15.80 7.19
C LYS A 99 -3.29 -14.58 7.55
N THR A 100 -2.67 -13.52 8.02
CA THR A 100 -3.33 -12.27 8.41
C THR A 100 -4.08 -11.66 7.22
N ILE A 101 -3.42 -11.54 6.07
CA ILE A 101 -4.00 -10.95 4.86
C ILE A 101 -5.15 -11.81 4.32
N ALA A 102 -4.98 -13.14 4.24
CA ALA A 102 -6.05 -14.05 3.81
C ALA A 102 -7.27 -13.99 4.74
N THR A 103 -7.04 -13.88 6.04
CA THR A 103 -8.12 -13.74 7.03
C THR A 103 -8.87 -12.42 6.85
N LEU A 104 -8.13 -11.31 6.67
CA LEU A 104 -8.73 -10.01 6.43
C LEU A 104 -9.53 -9.99 5.12
N ASP A 105 -9.00 -10.60 4.06
CA ASP A 105 -9.71 -10.71 2.78
C ASP A 105 -11.01 -11.51 2.95
N HIS A 106 -10.95 -12.64 3.65
CA HIS A 106 -12.12 -13.47 3.93
C HIS A 106 -13.19 -12.69 4.74
N LEU A 107 -12.78 -12.03 5.82
CA LEU A 107 -13.70 -11.29 6.70
C LEU A 107 -14.25 -10.02 6.05
N SER A 108 -13.50 -9.40 5.16
CA SER A 108 -13.94 -8.21 4.43
C SER A 108 -14.81 -8.52 3.22
N GLY A 109 -14.97 -9.81 2.83
CA GLY A 109 -15.72 -10.19 1.64
C GLY A 109 -14.95 -9.91 0.34
N GLY A 110 -13.61 -10.09 0.33
CA GLY A 110 -12.78 -9.95 -0.86
C GLY A 110 -12.42 -8.51 -1.20
N ARG A 111 -12.25 -7.63 -0.20
CA ARG A 111 -11.97 -6.20 -0.41
C ARG A 111 -10.52 -5.79 -0.15
N VAL A 112 -9.58 -6.74 -0.02
CA VAL A 112 -8.17 -6.43 0.28
C VAL A 112 -7.35 -6.23 -0.99
N SER A 113 -6.44 -5.27 -0.95
CA SER A 113 -5.25 -5.19 -1.79
C SER A 113 -4.04 -4.87 -0.91
N VAL A 114 -2.83 -5.16 -1.39
CA VAL A 114 -1.62 -5.02 -0.58
C VAL A 114 -0.65 -4.08 -1.27
N GLY A 115 -0.50 -2.88 -0.73
CA GLY A 115 0.60 -2.01 -1.14
C GLY A 115 1.85 -2.34 -0.32
N VAL A 116 2.95 -2.68 -0.95
CA VAL A 116 4.20 -3.08 -0.30
C VAL A 116 5.34 -2.12 -0.61
N GLY A 117 6.25 -1.97 0.33
CA GLY A 117 7.45 -1.16 0.18
C GLY A 117 8.73 -1.92 0.53
N TYR A 118 9.87 -1.36 0.11
CA TYR A 118 11.19 -1.90 0.48
C TYR A 118 11.68 -1.40 1.85
N GLY A 119 10.96 -0.45 2.47
CA GLY A 119 11.43 0.28 3.65
C GLY A 119 12.50 1.32 3.31
N TRP A 120 12.35 2.54 3.79
CA TRP A 120 13.37 3.59 3.69
C TRP A 120 14.29 3.61 4.90
N ASN A 121 13.75 3.29 6.09
CA ASN A 121 14.46 3.34 7.35
C ASN A 121 15.31 2.07 7.53
N THR A 122 16.57 2.15 7.14
CA THR A 122 17.50 1.01 7.20
C THR A 122 17.81 0.57 8.62
N ASP A 123 17.66 1.44 9.61
CA ASP A 123 17.87 1.11 11.02
C ASP A 123 16.71 0.25 11.54
N GLU A 124 15.46 0.59 11.21
CA GLU A 124 14.27 -0.22 11.49
C GLU A 124 14.38 -1.61 10.84
N LEU A 125 14.75 -1.65 9.55
CA LEU A 125 14.99 -2.91 8.84
C LEU A 125 16.09 -3.77 9.49
N ALA A 126 17.14 -3.15 10.00
CA ALA A 126 18.24 -3.87 10.66
C ALA A 126 17.79 -4.54 11.97
N ASP A 127 16.91 -3.90 12.74
CA ASP A 127 16.33 -4.47 13.95
C ASP A 127 15.47 -5.71 13.62
N HIS A 128 14.81 -5.73 12.47
CA HIS A 128 14.10 -6.89 11.91
C HIS A 128 15.02 -7.90 11.21
N LYS A 129 16.34 -7.74 11.29
CA LYS A 129 17.33 -8.66 10.67
C LYS A 129 17.25 -8.72 9.15
N VAL A 130 16.73 -7.69 8.50
CA VAL A 130 16.71 -7.61 7.04
C VAL A 130 18.13 -7.39 6.53
N PRO A 131 18.68 -8.29 5.69
CA PRO A 131 20.08 -8.18 5.27
C PRO A 131 20.31 -6.95 4.40
N PRO A 132 21.37 -6.13 4.65
CA PRO A 132 21.70 -4.99 3.83
C PRO A 132 21.80 -5.35 2.34
N GLY A 133 21.17 -4.56 1.48
CA GLY A 133 21.21 -4.75 0.03
C GLY A 133 20.36 -5.91 -0.52
N ARG A 134 19.76 -6.75 0.34
CA ARG A 134 18.99 -7.93 -0.09
C ARG A 134 17.46 -7.74 0.03
N ARG A 135 16.98 -6.64 0.59
CA ARG A 135 15.55 -6.37 0.85
C ARG A 135 14.61 -6.57 -0.35
N ARG A 136 15.09 -6.32 -1.58
CA ARG A 136 14.28 -6.54 -2.79
C ARG A 136 14.12 -8.02 -3.14
N THR A 137 15.19 -8.80 -2.99
CA THR A 137 15.13 -10.26 -3.18
C THR A 137 14.23 -10.87 -2.12
N MET A 138 14.42 -10.48 -0.86
CA MET A 138 13.61 -10.94 0.26
C MET A 138 12.13 -10.60 0.06
N LEU A 139 11.79 -9.35 -0.31
CA LEU A 139 10.40 -8.96 -0.59
C LEU A 139 9.79 -9.79 -1.74
N ARG A 140 10.55 -10.08 -2.80
CA ARG A 140 10.06 -10.92 -3.89
C ARG A 140 9.69 -12.32 -3.39
N GLU A 141 10.60 -12.97 -2.66
CA GLU A 141 10.35 -14.31 -2.12
C GLU A 141 9.16 -14.31 -1.14
N TYR A 142 9.00 -13.24 -0.35
CA TYR A 142 7.85 -13.07 0.55
C TYR A 142 6.54 -12.99 -0.22
N ILE A 143 6.49 -12.21 -1.31
CA ILE A 143 5.29 -12.10 -2.15
C ILE A 143 4.99 -13.44 -2.83
N GLU A 144 5.99 -14.12 -3.38
CA GLU A 144 5.85 -15.42 -4.04
C GLU A 144 5.36 -16.48 -3.05
N ALA A 145 5.96 -16.57 -1.86
CA ALA A 145 5.55 -17.49 -0.80
C ALA A 145 4.13 -17.22 -0.29
N MET A 146 3.78 -15.94 -0.08
CA MET A 146 2.41 -15.56 0.32
C MET A 146 1.40 -15.92 -0.77
N ARG A 147 1.71 -15.70 -2.05
CA ARG A 147 0.84 -16.09 -3.18
C ARG A 147 0.63 -17.60 -3.22
N ALA A 148 1.69 -18.41 -3.04
CA ALA A 148 1.56 -19.87 -2.93
C ALA A 148 0.59 -20.25 -1.81
N LEU A 149 0.76 -19.69 -0.60
CA LEU A 149 -0.11 -19.93 0.55
C LEU A 149 -1.58 -19.52 0.29
N TRP A 150 -1.81 -18.50 -0.52
CA TRP A 150 -3.16 -18.02 -0.87
C TRP A 150 -3.86 -18.88 -1.91
N THR A 151 -3.12 -19.46 -2.88
CA THR A 151 -3.71 -20.05 -4.07
C THR A 151 -3.59 -21.57 -4.15
N GLU A 152 -2.53 -22.17 -3.61
CA GLU A 152 -2.27 -23.60 -3.72
C GLU A 152 -2.93 -24.38 -2.59
N GLU A 153 -3.49 -25.56 -2.90
CA GLU A 153 -4.07 -26.46 -1.89
C GLU A 153 -3.02 -26.92 -0.89
N GLU A 154 -1.90 -27.43 -1.38
CA GLU A 154 -0.71 -27.76 -0.63
C GLU A 154 0.43 -26.85 -1.08
N ALA A 155 0.63 -25.76 -0.36
CA ALA A 155 1.65 -24.76 -0.67
C ALA A 155 3.01 -25.20 -0.16
N ALA A 156 4.05 -24.99 -0.97
CA ALA A 156 5.45 -25.12 -0.56
C ALA A 156 6.27 -23.98 -1.19
N TYR A 157 7.35 -23.59 -0.55
CA TYR A 157 8.28 -22.61 -1.10
C TYR A 157 9.71 -22.95 -0.69
N ASP A 158 10.64 -22.85 -1.64
CA ASP A 158 12.08 -23.11 -1.44
C ASP A 158 12.91 -21.95 -1.98
N GLY A 159 13.11 -20.93 -1.15
CA GLY A 159 13.88 -19.73 -1.44
C GLY A 159 15.06 -19.56 -0.49
N GLU A 160 15.77 -18.48 -0.66
CA GLU A 160 16.89 -18.10 0.21
C GLU A 160 16.41 -17.58 1.57
N PHE A 161 15.33 -16.81 1.58
CA PHE A 161 14.80 -16.14 2.79
C PHE A 161 13.54 -16.80 3.33
N VAL A 162 12.84 -17.56 2.49
CA VAL A 162 11.63 -18.29 2.88
C VAL A 162 11.74 -19.73 2.45
N ASN A 163 11.54 -20.66 3.38
CA ASN A 163 11.54 -22.09 3.09
C ASN A 163 10.50 -22.78 3.96
N PHE A 164 9.57 -23.49 3.33
CA PHE A 164 8.64 -24.37 4.02
C PHE A 164 8.16 -25.51 3.09
N GLY A 165 7.99 -26.70 3.65
CA GLY A 165 7.47 -27.87 2.94
C GLY A 165 5.95 -27.81 2.70
N PRO A 166 5.38 -28.81 2.02
CA PRO A 166 3.95 -28.87 1.72
C PRO A 166 3.09 -28.60 2.94
N SER A 167 2.23 -27.60 2.85
CA SER A 167 1.47 -27.07 3.97
C SER A 167 0.08 -26.60 3.54
N TRP A 168 -0.92 -26.83 4.39
CA TRP A 168 -2.25 -26.27 4.24
C TRP A 168 -2.34 -24.92 4.94
N ALA A 169 -2.81 -23.91 4.24
CA ALA A 169 -3.03 -22.57 4.79
C ALA A 169 -4.47 -22.12 4.51
N TRP A 170 -5.36 -22.36 5.45
CA TRP A 170 -6.76 -21.94 5.40
C TRP A 170 -7.08 -20.89 6.48
N PRO A 171 -8.07 -19.94 6.26
CA PRO A 171 -8.86 -19.84 5.03
C PRO A 171 -8.02 -19.36 3.83
N LYS A 172 -8.45 -19.71 2.63
CA LYS A 172 -7.97 -19.03 1.43
C LYS A 172 -8.66 -17.67 1.34
N PRO A 173 -8.05 -16.68 0.67
CA PRO A 173 -8.73 -15.45 0.29
C PRO A 173 -10.03 -15.73 -0.48
N ILE A 174 -11.00 -14.83 -0.40
CA ILE A 174 -12.19 -14.87 -1.27
C ILE A 174 -11.81 -14.52 -2.71
N GLN A 175 -10.90 -13.54 -2.86
CA GLN A 175 -10.36 -13.18 -4.16
C GLN A 175 -9.48 -14.31 -4.70
N SER A 176 -9.65 -14.67 -5.97
CA SER A 176 -8.73 -15.59 -6.66
C SER A 176 -7.33 -15.01 -6.82
N HIS A 177 -7.20 -13.68 -6.76
CA HIS A 177 -5.95 -12.94 -6.83
C HIS A 177 -6.05 -11.68 -5.97
N ILE A 178 -5.23 -11.59 -4.91
CA ILE A 178 -5.07 -10.37 -4.12
C ILE A 178 -4.07 -9.47 -4.85
N PRO A 179 -4.47 -8.25 -5.28
CA PRO A 179 -3.55 -7.34 -5.93
C PRO A 179 -2.41 -6.90 -5.00
N VAL A 180 -1.18 -6.94 -5.52
CA VAL A 180 0.02 -6.45 -4.82
C VAL A 180 0.60 -5.27 -5.59
N LEU A 181 0.62 -4.10 -4.98
CA LEU A 181 1.14 -2.85 -5.55
C LEU A 181 2.43 -2.46 -4.85
N VAL A 182 3.37 -1.84 -5.56
CA VAL A 182 4.67 -1.47 -4.99
C VAL A 182 4.83 0.03 -4.88
N GLY A 183 4.98 0.53 -3.65
CA GLY A 183 5.38 1.89 -3.38
C GLY A 183 6.88 2.07 -3.54
N ALA A 184 7.29 2.75 -4.60
CA ALA A 184 8.70 2.97 -4.90
C ALA A 184 8.87 4.18 -5.82
N ALA A 185 10.08 4.79 -5.82
CA ALA A 185 10.42 5.84 -6.78
C ALA A 185 10.29 5.34 -8.23
N GLY A 186 9.80 6.19 -9.12
CA GLY A 186 9.58 5.92 -10.54
C GLY A 186 10.88 5.75 -11.31
N THR A 187 11.53 4.60 -11.20
CA THR A 187 12.79 4.27 -11.90
C THR A 187 12.68 2.99 -12.69
N GLU A 188 13.44 2.87 -13.78
CA GLU A 188 13.49 1.68 -14.61
C GLU A 188 13.76 0.40 -13.79
N LYS A 189 14.68 0.46 -12.84
CA LYS A 189 15.01 -0.67 -11.97
C LYS A 189 13.81 -1.12 -11.13
N ASN A 190 13.02 -0.18 -10.60
CA ASN A 190 11.82 -0.50 -9.84
C ASN A 190 10.73 -1.02 -10.77
N PHE A 191 10.53 -0.41 -11.92
CA PHE A 191 9.52 -0.81 -12.89
C PHE A 191 9.77 -2.20 -13.47
N THR A 192 11.04 -2.55 -13.77
CA THR A 192 11.41 -3.91 -14.18
C THR A 192 11.07 -4.93 -13.09
N TRP A 193 11.30 -4.58 -11.83
CA TRP A 193 10.94 -5.45 -10.71
C TRP A 193 9.42 -5.58 -10.55
N ILE A 194 8.68 -4.46 -10.63
CA ILE A 194 7.20 -4.42 -10.55
C ILE A 194 6.59 -5.28 -11.65
N ALA A 195 7.01 -5.11 -12.89
CA ALA A 195 6.48 -5.89 -14.02
C ALA A 195 6.65 -7.41 -13.86
N ARG A 196 7.65 -7.86 -13.10
CA ARG A 196 7.91 -9.29 -12.85
C ARG A 196 7.17 -9.85 -11.63
N SER A 197 6.93 -9.03 -10.60
CA SER A 197 6.61 -9.53 -9.27
C SER A 197 5.30 -8.96 -8.69
N ALA A 198 4.73 -7.92 -9.28
CA ALA A 198 3.60 -7.20 -8.72
C ALA A 198 2.53 -6.86 -9.77
N ASP A 199 1.46 -6.20 -9.34
CA ASP A 199 0.31 -5.87 -10.17
C ASP A 199 0.23 -4.37 -10.50
N GLY A 200 1.10 -3.57 -9.89
CA GLY A 200 1.13 -2.13 -10.15
C GLY A 200 2.08 -1.34 -9.25
N TRP A 201 1.96 -0.04 -9.38
CA TRP A 201 2.84 0.95 -8.77
C TRP A 201 2.05 1.96 -7.94
N ILE A 202 2.53 2.26 -6.74
CA ILE A 202 2.11 3.40 -5.93
C ILE A 202 3.22 4.44 -6.00
N THR A 203 2.91 5.69 -6.40
CA THR A 203 3.87 6.77 -6.46
C THR A 203 4.37 7.15 -5.07
N THR A 204 5.53 7.78 -4.99
CA THR A 204 6.03 8.36 -3.76
C THR A 204 5.68 9.85 -3.68
N PRO A 205 5.71 10.48 -2.49
CA PRO A 205 5.47 11.93 -2.36
C PRO A 205 6.47 12.81 -3.13
N ARG A 206 7.52 12.23 -3.72
CA ARG A 206 8.54 12.90 -4.53
C ARG A 206 8.25 12.85 -6.04
N ASP A 207 7.32 12.01 -6.45
CA ASP A 207 6.97 11.87 -7.86
C ASP A 207 5.97 12.97 -8.25
N PHE A 208 6.46 14.21 -8.44
CA PHE A 208 5.64 15.37 -8.79
C PHE A 208 5.20 15.36 -10.26
N ASP A 209 6.08 14.90 -11.17
CA ASP A 209 5.80 14.67 -12.59
C ASP A 209 5.87 13.17 -12.86
N ILE A 210 4.73 12.57 -13.12
CA ILE A 210 4.61 11.12 -13.32
C ILE A 210 4.44 10.71 -14.78
N ASP A 211 4.41 11.67 -15.72
CA ASP A 211 4.17 11.39 -17.14
C ASP A 211 5.20 10.45 -17.75
N ALA A 212 6.48 10.79 -17.58
CA ALA A 212 7.56 9.94 -18.08
C ALA A 212 7.65 8.60 -17.33
N PRO A 213 7.59 8.56 -15.98
CA PRO A 213 7.49 7.31 -15.22
C PRO A 213 6.33 6.41 -15.65
N VAL A 214 5.13 6.94 -15.84
CA VAL A 214 3.96 6.15 -16.28
C VAL A 214 4.20 5.53 -17.66
N ARG A 215 4.67 6.33 -18.64
CA ARG A 215 5.00 5.80 -19.97
C ARG A 215 6.09 4.71 -19.91
N GLN A 216 7.11 4.91 -19.07
CA GLN A 216 8.18 3.93 -18.89
C GLN A 216 7.67 2.63 -18.26
N LEU A 217 6.84 2.71 -17.22
CA LEU A 217 6.25 1.53 -16.59
C LEU A 217 5.40 0.73 -17.59
N LYS A 218 4.51 1.40 -18.34
CA LYS A 218 3.67 0.74 -19.36
C LYS A 218 4.49 0.05 -20.44
N LYS A 219 5.58 0.69 -20.89
CA LYS A 219 6.49 0.07 -21.86
C LYS A 219 7.15 -1.17 -21.29
N ILE A 220 7.74 -1.09 -20.08
CA ILE A 220 8.39 -2.23 -19.42
C ILE A 220 7.40 -3.36 -19.15
N TRP A 221 6.16 -3.02 -18.79
CA TRP A 221 5.07 -3.97 -18.58
C TRP A 221 4.74 -4.77 -19.84
N ALA A 222 4.56 -4.08 -20.96
CA ALA A 222 4.33 -4.71 -22.26
C ALA A 222 5.54 -5.54 -22.73
N ASP A 223 6.76 -5.01 -22.58
CA ASP A 223 8.00 -5.73 -22.93
C ASP A 223 8.19 -7.01 -22.08
N ALA A 224 7.64 -7.03 -20.87
CA ALA A 224 7.63 -8.21 -20.00
C ALA A 224 6.54 -9.25 -20.35
N GLY A 225 5.73 -8.99 -21.37
CA GLY A 225 4.65 -9.88 -21.82
C GLY A 225 3.47 -9.95 -20.83
N ARG A 226 3.27 -8.89 -20.04
CA ARG A 226 2.13 -8.82 -19.11
C ARG A 226 0.85 -8.40 -19.85
N ASP A 227 -0.24 -9.08 -19.56
CA ASP A 227 -1.56 -8.74 -20.10
C ASP A 227 -2.12 -7.47 -19.44
N GLY A 228 -2.83 -6.66 -20.22
CA GLY A 228 -3.45 -5.42 -19.77
C GLY A 228 -2.45 -4.33 -19.35
N ASP A 229 -2.93 -3.34 -18.62
CA ASP A 229 -2.14 -2.24 -18.07
C ASP A 229 -1.84 -2.46 -16.58
N PRO A 230 -0.69 -1.98 -16.06
CA PRO A 230 -0.41 -1.99 -14.62
C PRO A 230 -1.40 -1.09 -13.88
N GLN A 231 -1.75 -1.45 -12.65
CA GLN A 231 -2.43 -0.52 -11.76
C GLN A 231 -1.46 0.60 -11.35
N ILE A 232 -1.90 1.85 -11.46
CA ILE A 232 -1.09 3.02 -11.10
C ILE A 232 -1.87 3.87 -10.13
N VAL A 233 -1.36 3.92 -8.89
CA VAL A 233 -1.95 4.67 -7.78
C VAL A 233 -1.08 5.89 -7.50
N ALA A 234 -1.63 7.09 -7.74
CA ALA A 234 -0.92 8.34 -7.55
C ALA A 234 -1.29 9.02 -6.23
N LEU A 235 -0.29 9.47 -5.47
CA LEU A 235 -0.50 10.29 -4.28
C LEU A 235 -0.68 11.76 -4.67
N ASP A 236 -1.74 12.40 -4.17
CA ASP A 236 -1.95 13.83 -4.32
C ASP A 236 -2.53 14.46 -3.05
N PHE A 237 -2.39 15.79 -2.96
CA PHE A 237 -2.87 16.56 -1.82
C PHE A 237 -4.03 17.49 -2.18
N LYS A 238 -4.27 17.72 -3.48
CA LYS A 238 -5.29 18.66 -3.95
C LYS A 238 -6.00 18.12 -5.20
N PRO A 239 -7.33 18.08 -5.22
CA PRO A 239 -8.10 17.70 -6.39
C PRO A 239 -8.11 18.88 -7.38
N ILE A 240 -7.16 18.89 -8.31
CA ILE A 240 -7.07 19.88 -9.39
C ILE A 240 -7.64 19.24 -10.66
N PRO A 241 -8.77 19.74 -11.22
CA PRO A 241 -9.49 19.09 -12.32
C PRO A 241 -8.60 18.73 -13.51
N GLU A 242 -7.86 19.70 -14.03
CA GLU A 242 -7.00 19.54 -15.21
C GLU A 242 -5.92 18.49 -14.99
N LYS A 243 -5.37 18.41 -13.77
CA LYS A 243 -4.38 17.41 -13.39
C LYS A 243 -4.98 16.02 -13.33
N LEU A 244 -6.15 15.88 -12.72
CA LEU A 244 -6.83 14.58 -12.57
C LEU A 244 -7.29 14.05 -13.92
N GLU A 245 -7.81 14.92 -14.80
CA GLU A 245 -8.16 14.55 -16.17
C GLU A 245 -6.93 14.08 -16.96
N HIS A 246 -5.84 14.83 -16.88
CA HIS A 246 -4.58 14.46 -17.52
C HIS A 246 -4.05 13.11 -17.00
N TRP A 247 -4.07 12.90 -15.69
CA TRP A 247 -3.64 11.64 -15.09
C TRP A 247 -4.50 10.46 -15.53
N ALA A 248 -5.81 10.64 -15.64
CA ALA A 248 -6.70 9.62 -16.19
C ALA A 248 -6.33 9.28 -17.65
N GLN A 249 -6.02 10.28 -18.48
CA GLN A 249 -5.65 10.10 -19.89
C GLN A 249 -4.32 9.33 -20.05
N ILE A 250 -3.34 9.56 -19.19
CA ILE A 250 -2.07 8.82 -19.24
C ILE A 250 -2.16 7.42 -18.63
N GLY A 251 -3.26 7.11 -17.92
CA GLY A 251 -3.57 5.78 -17.40
C GLY A 251 -3.30 5.59 -15.91
N VAL A 252 -3.33 6.65 -15.11
CA VAL A 252 -3.46 6.52 -13.64
C VAL A 252 -4.81 5.89 -13.35
N THR A 253 -4.81 4.81 -12.56
CA THR A 253 -6.02 4.06 -12.23
C THR A 253 -6.72 4.59 -10.99
N GLU A 254 -5.96 5.13 -10.05
CA GLU A 254 -6.47 5.64 -8.77
C GLU A 254 -5.63 6.82 -8.27
N VAL A 255 -6.29 7.78 -7.62
CA VAL A 255 -5.62 8.89 -6.91
C VAL A 255 -5.95 8.84 -5.43
N LEU A 256 -4.91 8.86 -4.57
CA LEU A 256 -5.02 8.87 -3.12
C LEU A 256 -4.89 10.27 -2.56
N PHE A 257 -5.86 10.67 -1.75
CA PHE A 257 -5.83 11.92 -1.00
C PHE A 257 -5.53 11.66 0.48
N GLY A 258 -4.55 12.40 1.01
CA GLY A 258 -4.16 12.30 2.42
C GLY A 258 -5.23 12.87 3.37
N LEU A 259 -5.56 12.11 4.41
CA LEU A 259 -6.40 12.58 5.50
C LEU A 259 -5.57 13.31 6.56
N PRO A 260 -6.11 14.41 7.15
CA PRO A 260 -5.47 15.05 8.29
C PRO A 260 -5.59 14.17 9.55
N ASP A 261 -4.56 14.18 10.39
CA ASP A 261 -4.57 13.53 11.70
C ASP A 261 -5.26 14.44 12.73
N LYS A 262 -6.59 14.42 12.74
CA LYS A 262 -7.46 15.33 13.48
C LYS A 262 -8.65 14.58 14.09
N SER A 263 -9.53 15.33 14.76
CA SER A 263 -10.78 14.79 15.29
C SER A 263 -11.71 14.27 14.18
N VAL A 264 -12.61 13.35 14.53
CA VAL A 264 -13.63 12.80 13.61
C VAL A 264 -14.41 13.89 12.90
N ALA A 265 -14.80 14.96 13.62
CA ALA A 265 -15.58 16.07 13.05
C ALA A 265 -14.77 16.86 12.00
N GLU A 266 -13.50 17.15 12.26
CA GLU A 266 -12.64 17.88 11.33
C GLU A 266 -12.36 17.05 10.08
N VAL A 267 -12.05 15.74 10.25
CA VAL A 267 -11.83 14.82 9.12
C VAL A 267 -13.11 14.64 8.32
N GLY A 268 -14.28 14.48 8.97
CA GLY A 268 -15.58 14.39 8.31
C GLY A 268 -15.86 15.60 7.42
N GLY A 269 -15.68 16.81 7.95
CA GLY A 269 -15.84 18.04 7.16
C GLY A 269 -14.81 18.16 5.99
N TYR A 270 -13.60 17.60 6.15
CA TYR A 270 -12.62 17.53 5.06
C TYR A 270 -13.08 16.55 3.97
N VAL A 271 -13.49 15.34 4.34
CA VAL A 271 -13.94 14.28 3.41
C VAL A 271 -15.17 14.73 2.62
N GLU A 272 -16.16 15.34 3.28
CA GLU A 272 -17.36 15.88 2.63
C GLU A 272 -17.02 16.93 1.57
N ARG A 273 -16.16 17.89 1.90
CA ARG A 273 -15.71 18.91 0.92
C ARG A 273 -14.91 18.30 -0.24
N LEU A 274 -14.07 17.31 0.03
CA LEU A 274 -13.30 16.63 -0.99
C LEU A 274 -14.21 15.85 -1.94
N ALA A 275 -15.14 15.05 -1.39
CA ALA A 275 -16.12 14.30 -2.17
C ALA A 275 -16.99 15.22 -3.04
N GLY A 276 -17.46 16.34 -2.47
CA GLY A 276 -18.23 17.34 -3.23
C GLY A 276 -17.46 17.96 -4.40
N LYS A 277 -16.15 18.23 -4.21
CA LYS A 277 -15.30 18.72 -5.31
C LYS A 277 -15.10 17.68 -6.41
N LEU A 278 -14.82 16.42 -6.03
CA LEU A 278 -14.63 15.34 -7.01
C LEU A 278 -15.90 15.04 -7.78
N ALA A 279 -17.07 15.04 -7.12
CA ALA A 279 -18.35 14.85 -7.79
C ALA A 279 -18.70 15.98 -8.79
N ALA A 280 -18.23 17.19 -8.56
CA ALA A 280 -18.42 18.32 -9.49
C ALA A 280 -17.53 18.26 -10.75
N MET A 281 -16.59 17.32 -10.82
CA MET A 281 -15.66 17.12 -11.95
C MET A 281 -16.12 16.00 -12.91
N VAL A 282 -17.14 15.24 -12.53
CA VAL A 282 -17.75 14.16 -13.33
C VAL A 282 -19.00 14.71 -14.02
#